data_1a63fdecc176a015fcd57bf99004b90a
#
_entry.id   1a63fdecc176a015fcd57bf99004b90a
#
_cell.length_a   1.000
_cell.length_b   1.000
_cell.length_c   1.000
_cell.angle_alpha   90.00
_cell.angle_beta   90.00
_cell.angle_gamma   90.00
#
_symmetry.space_group_name_H-M   'P 1'
#
loop_
_entity.id
_entity.type
_entity.pdbx_description
1 polymer ?
#
loop_
_entity_poly.entity_id
_entity_poly.type
_entity_poly.pdbx_seq_one_letter_code
_entity_poly.pdbx_strand_id
1 'polypeptide(L)'
;LIPEIDTTLEGEGGVLAHVRRVLNRKEHCVIVVAEGAGQEILGKMGETDASGNPVLQNFAKFLQKEMKEKLADCSPDIKYIDPTYMVRACPTNGSDAVYCSLLGQNAVHAAFAGLSGVTVGLCNGHYVYLPIPPLISRAREVDPDGKMWERLKMAIRQPVFSAQSR
;
A
#
# COMPACT_ATOMS: atom_id res chain seq x y z
N LEU A 1 2.58 -0.14 -7.17
CA LEU A 1 1.23 -0.45 -7.68
C LEU A 1 0.24 -0.28 -6.55
N ILE A 2 -0.88 0.36 -6.79
CA ILE A 2 -1.92 0.70 -5.80
C ILE A 2 -3.30 0.30 -6.34
N PRO A 3 -4.27 0.02 -5.45
CA PRO A 3 -5.60 -0.44 -5.87
C PRO A 3 -6.45 0.64 -6.57
N GLU A 4 -6.12 1.92 -6.38
CA GLU A 4 -6.86 3.03 -6.96
C GLU A 4 -6.54 3.29 -8.45
N ILE A 5 -5.57 2.55 -9.00
CA ILE A 5 -5.17 2.63 -10.41
C ILE A 5 -5.15 1.23 -11.00
N ASP A 6 -5.92 1.02 -12.05
CA ASP A 6 -5.93 -0.24 -12.79
C ASP A 6 -4.52 -0.57 -13.33
N THR A 7 -4.09 -1.80 -13.12
CA THR A 7 -2.75 -2.24 -13.46
C THR A 7 -2.69 -2.75 -14.89
N THR A 8 -2.00 -2.05 -15.78
CA THR A 8 -1.67 -2.54 -17.11
C THR A 8 -0.38 -3.34 -17.07
N LEU A 9 -0.45 -4.67 -17.22
CA LEU A 9 0.73 -5.55 -17.17
C LEU A 9 1.47 -5.62 -18.51
N GLU A 10 0.74 -5.78 -19.60
CA GLU A 10 1.28 -6.08 -20.93
C GLU A 10 1.35 -4.84 -21.82
N GLY A 11 1.97 -5.01 -22.99
CA GLY A 11 2.18 -3.93 -23.95
C GLY A 11 3.41 -3.07 -23.64
N GLU A 12 3.78 -2.20 -24.57
CA GLU A 12 4.98 -1.34 -24.43
C GLU A 12 4.91 -0.35 -23.27
N GLY A 13 3.70 0.10 -22.92
CA GLY A 13 3.42 0.97 -21.78
C GLY A 13 3.13 0.23 -20.48
N GLY A 14 3.14 -1.11 -20.49
CA GLY A 14 2.80 -1.92 -19.33
C GLY A 14 3.94 -2.07 -18.31
N VAL A 15 3.58 -2.60 -17.14
CA VAL A 15 4.53 -2.84 -16.02
C VAL A 15 5.67 -3.74 -16.44
N LEU A 16 5.40 -4.85 -17.15
CA LEU A 16 6.43 -5.81 -17.56
C LEU A 16 7.48 -5.19 -18.49
N ALA A 17 7.04 -4.40 -19.48
CA ALA A 17 7.94 -3.68 -20.36
C ALA A 17 8.79 -2.64 -19.61
N HIS A 18 8.21 -1.96 -18.64
CA HIS A 18 8.94 -1.02 -17.79
C HIS A 18 9.99 -1.73 -16.93
N VAL A 19 9.62 -2.83 -16.27
CA VAL A 19 10.55 -3.64 -15.47
C VAL A 19 11.71 -4.13 -16.32
N ARG A 20 11.46 -4.64 -17.52
CA ARG A 20 12.50 -5.06 -18.49
C ARG A 20 13.47 -3.91 -18.81
N ARG A 21 12.96 -2.71 -19.11
CA ARG A 21 13.79 -1.52 -19.35
C ARG A 21 14.65 -1.14 -18.14
N VAL A 22 14.08 -1.25 -16.93
CA VAL A 22 14.82 -0.95 -15.70
C VAL A 22 15.90 -1.99 -15.45
N LEU A 23 15.60 -3.28 -15.58
CA LEU A 23 16.58 -4.36 -15.43
C LEU A 23 17.74 -4.24 -16.42
N ASN A 24 17.46 -3.98 -17.68
CA ASN A 24 18.49 -3.79 -18.71
C ASN A 24 19.40 -2.58 -18.43
N ARG A 25 18.90 -1.57 -17.70
CA ARG A 25 19.68 -0.35 -17.40
C ARG A 25 20.38 -0.41 -16.06
N LYS A 26 19.75 -1.00 -15.03
CA LYS A 26 20.19 -0.91 -13.64
C LYS A 26 20.55 -2.26 -13.03
N GLU A 27 20.25 -3.37 -13.73
CA GLU A 27 20.44 -4.76 -13.26
C GLU A 27 19.62 -5.14 -12.02
N HIS A 28 18.84 -4.22 -11.48
CA HIS A 28 17.93 -4.47 -10.36
C HIS A 28 16.67 -3.61 -10.45
N CYS A 29 15.59 -4.11 -9.85
CA CYS A 29 14.32 -3.40 -9.76
C CYS A 29 13.64 -3.75 -8.43
N VAL A 30 13.02 -2.77 -7.79
CA VAL A 30 12.17 -2.97 -6.62
C VAL A 30 10.74 -2.59 -7.00
N ILE A 31 9.81 -3.53 -6.78
CA ILE A 31 8.39 -3.33 -7.06
C ILE A 31 7.64 -3.39 -5.72
N VAL A 32 7.01 -2.29 -5.36
CA VAL A 32 6.15 -2.22 -4.19
C VAL A 32 4.71 -2.39 -4.65
N VAL A 33 4.03 -3.39 -4.08
CA VAL A 33 2.64 -3.74 -4.40
C VAL A 33 1.81 -3.53 -3.14
N ALA A 34 0.83 -2.64 -3.21
CA ALA A 34 -0.11 -2.44 -2.12
C ALA A 34 -1.11 -3.61 -2.05
N GLU A 35 -1.61 -3.89 -0.87
CA GLU A 35 -2.72 -4.82 -0.68
C GLU A 35 -3.94 -4.30 -1.46
N GLY A 36 -4.56 -5.18 -2.21
CA GLY A 36 -5.69 -4.82 -3.07
C GLY A 36 -5.33 -4.34 -4.47
N ALA A 37 -4.06 -4.04 -4.79
CA ALA A 37 -3.66 -3.74 -6.17
C ALA A 37 -3.89 -4.95 -7.09
N GLY A 38 -4.27 -4.68 -8.35
CA GLY A 38 -4.40 -5.70 -9.40
C GLY A 38 -5.59 -6.66 -9.24
N GLN A 39 -6.57 -6.34 -8.37
CA GLN A 39 -7.75 -7.20 -8.20
C GLN A 39 -8.64 -7.19 -9.45
N GLU A 40 -8.56 -6.17 -10.29
CA GLU A 40 -9.23 -6.10 -11.60
C GLU A 40 -8.72 -7.19 -12.56
N ILE A 41 -7.46 -7.63 -12.41
CA ILE A 41 -6.84 -8.70 -13.21
C ILE A 41 -7.19 -10.08 -12.66
N LEU A 42 -7.13 -10.24 -11.33
CA LEU A 42 -7.34 -11.53 -10.67
C LEU A 42 -8.81 -11.90 -10.49
N GLY A 43 -9.69 -10.90 -10.50
CA GLY A 43 -11.10 -11.07 -10.17
C GLY A 43 -11.36 -11.13 -8.66
N LYS A 44 -12.59 -10.91 -8.27
CA LYS A 44 -13.02 -10.97 -6.86
C LYS A 44 -13.39 -12.39 -6.49
N MET A 45 -12.85 -12.92 -5.40
CA MET A 45 -13.18 -14.27 -4.92
C MET A 45 -14.58 -14.37 -4.33
N GLY A 46 -15.20 -13.25 -3.95
CA GLY A 46 -16.54 -13.26 -3.34
C GLY A 46 -16.59 -13.79 -1.90
N GLU A 47 -15.46 -14.17 -1.34
CA GLU A 47 -15.32 -14.63 0.05
C GLU A 47 -15.06 -13.47 0.98
N THR A 48 -15.50 -13.59 2.23
CA THR A 48 -15.18 -12.64 3.30
C THR A 48 -14.41 -13.35 4.41
N ASP A 49 -13.52 -12.62 5.06
CA ASP A 49 -12.81 -13.09 6.25
C ASP A 49 -13.75 -13.14 7.49
N ALA A 50 -13.23 -13.64 8.61
CA ALA A 50 -13.97 -13.72 9.87
C ALA A 50 -14.43 -12.36 10.40
N SER A 51 -13.86 -11.27 9.91
CA SER A 51 -14.20 -9.89 10.27
C SER A 51 -15.17 -9.24 9.27
N GLY A 52 -15.57 -9.97 8.21
CA GLY A 52 -16.50 -9.47 7.19
C GLY A 52 -15.84 -8.66 6.07
N ASN A 53 -14.50 -8.60 6.02
CA ASN A 53 -13.80 -7.93 4.93
C ASN A 53 -13.64 -8.86 3.71
N PRO A 54 -13.65 -8.32 2.48
CA PRO A 54 -13.37 -9.12 1.29
C PRO A 54 -11.98 -9.77 1.37
N VAL A 55 -11.90 -11.06 1.07
CA VAL A 55 -10.61 -11.75 0.90
C VAL A 55 -10.01 -11.34 -0.42
N LEU A 56 -8.84 -10.71 -0.36
CA LEU A 56 -8.12 -10.24 -1.53
C LEU A 56 -7.12 -11.29 -2.01
N GLN A 57 -7.03 -11.44 -3.33
CA GLN A 57 -6.02 -12.31 -3.92
C GLN A 57 -4.63 -11.68 -3.86
N ASN A 58 -3.60 -12.51 -3.70
CA ASN A 58 -2.22 -12.04 -3.61
C ASN A 58 -1.65 -11.70 -5.00
N PHE A 59 -1.90 -10.48 -5.44
CA PHE A 59 -1.40 -9.98 -6.72
C PHE A 59 0.11 -9.99 -6.84
N ALA A 60 0.85 -9.78 -5.75
CA ALA A 60 2.30 -9.79 -5.80
C ALA A 60 2.88 -11.18 -6.15
N LYS A 61 2.26 -12.26 -5.65
CA LYS A 61 2.63 -13.64 -6.04
C LYS A 61 2.26 -13.94 -7.49
N PHE A 62 1.11 -13.48 -7.94
CA PHE A 62 0.73 -13.58 -9.35
C PHE A 62 1.74 -12.84 -10.24
N LEU A 63 2.05 -11.59 -9.90
CA LEU A 63 3.03 -10.78 -10.63
C LEU A 63 4.42 -11.44 -10.66
N GLN A 64 4.86 -12.06 -9.54
CA GLN A 64 6.10 -12.82 -9.49
C GLN A 64 6.12 -13.95 -10.51
N LYS A 65 5.01 -14.70 -10.65
CA LYS A 65 4.88 -15.77 -11.64
C LYS A 65 4.95 -15.22 -13.07
N GLU A 66 4.15 -14.21 -13.37
CA GLU A 66 4.12 -13.56 -14.69
C GLU A 66 5.50 -13.03 -15.09
N MET A 67 6.23 -12.40 -14.15
CA MET A 67 7.58 -11.92 -14.43
C MET A 67 8.57 -13.04 -14.71
N LYS A 68 8.49 -14.17 -14.00
CA LYS A 68 9.35 -15.35 -14.27
C LYS A 68 9.12 -15.91 -15.66
N GLU A 69 7.87 -15.94 -16.11
CA GLU A 69 7.51 -16.47 -17.42
C GLU A 69 7.84 -15.49 -18.56
N LYS A 70 7.46 -14.23 -18.40
CA LYS A 70 7.53 -13.23 -19.48
C LYS A 70 8.85 -12.45 -19.55
N LEU A 71 9.67 -12.51 -18.50
CA LEU A 71 11.02 -11.91 -18.46
C LEU A 71 12.12 -12.98 -18.39
N ALA A 72 11.85 -14.20 -18.87
CA ALA A 72 12.82 -15.29 -18.87
C ALA A 72 14.12 -14.95 -19.64
N ASP A 73 14.03 -14.09 -20.64
CA ASP A 73 15.18 -13.55 -21.38
C ASP A 73 16.14 -12.73 -20.50
N CYS A 74 15.63 -12.05 -19.48
CA CYS A 74 16.43 -11.31 -18.50
C CYS A 74 16.88 -12.19 -17.31
N SER A 75 16.35 -13.42 -17.20
CA SER A 75 16.62 -14.38 -16.10
C SER A 75 16.64 -13.75 -14.71
N PRO A 76 15.60 -12.99 -14.30
CA PRO A 76 15.64 -12.26 -13.04
C PRO A 76 15.53 -13.22 -11.83
N ASP A 77 16.39 -13.02 -10.82
CA ASP A 77 16.20 -13.66 -9.50
C ASP A 77 15.19 -12.84 -8.68
N ILE A 78 13.94 -13.31 -8.62
CA ILE A 78 12.85 -12.58 -8.02
C ILE A 78 12.62 -13.02 -6.57
N LYS A 79 12.86 -12.14 -5.62
CA LYS A 79 12.56 -12.32 -4.20
C LYS A 79 11.22 -11.69 -3.86
N TYR A 80 10.29 -12.47 -3.34
CA TYR A 80 9.05 -11.98 -2.77
C TYR A 80 9.23 -11.76 -1.25
N ILE A 81 8.91 -10.57 -0.79
CA ILE A 81 9.00 -10.20 0.62
C ILE A 81 7.63 -9.70 1.07
N ASP A 82 7.08 -10.31 2.10
CA ASP A 82 5.92 -9.81 2.81
C ASP A 82 6.39 -9.14 4.11
N PRO A 83 6.41 -7.81 4.19
CA PRO A 83 6.94 -7.09 5.34
C PRO A 83 5.94 -6.95 6.50
N THR A 84 4.73 -7.51 6.40
CA THR A 84 3.61 -7.27 7.31
C THR A 84 3.99 -7.40 8.79
N TYR A 85 4.66 -8.48 9.17
CA TYR A 85 5.11 -8.69 10.55
C TYR A 85 6.40 -7.94 10.88
N MET A 86 7.28 -7.78 9.91
CA MET A 86 8.56 -7.08 10.11
C MET A 86 8.33 -5.61 10.47
N VAL A 87 7.43 -4.91 9.77
CA VAL A 87 7.14 -3.50 10.05
C VAL A 87 6.41 -3.28 11.38
N ARG A 88 5.67 -4.29 11.85
CA ARG A 88 4.97 -4.23 13.15
C ARG A 88 5.86 -4.58 14.34
N ALA A 89 6.93 -5.33 14.12
CA ALA A 89 7.87 -5.77 15.15
C ALA A 89 9.06 -4.82 15.34
N CYS A 90 9.10 -3.70 14.63
CA CYS A 90 10.18 -2.72 14.79
C CYS A 90 10.11 -2.05 16.17
N PRO A 91 11.24 -1.92 16.89
CA PRO A 91 11.31 -1.09 18.08
C PRO A 91 10.96 0.37 17.74
N THR A 92 10.27 1.04 18.67
CA THR A 92 9.96 2.47 18.53
C THR A 92 11.23 3.31 18.64
N ASN A 93 11.32 4.37 17.85
CA ASN A 93 12.29 5.44 18.09
C ASN A 93 11.80 6.38 19.21
N GLY A 94 12.64 7.33 19.64
CA GLY A 94 12.30 8.25 20.72
C GLY A 94 11.05 9.09 20.44
N SER A 95 10.87 9.56 19.23
CA SER A 95 9.67 10.34 18.82
C SER A 95 8.39 9.50 18.87
N ASP A 96 8.44 8.28 18.38
CA ASP A 96 7.30 7.36 18.42
C ASP A 96 6.97 6.94 19.87
N ALA A 97 7.98 6.74 20.71
CA ALA A 97 7.78 6.42 22.13
C ALA A 97 7.03 7.54 22.86
N VAL A 98 7.41 8.80 22.65
CA VAL A 98 6.71 9.96 23.20
C VAL A 98 5.30 10.06 22.65
N TYR A 99 5.14 9.93 21.33
CA TYR A 99 3.84 10.00 20.67
C TYR A 99 2.87 8.93 21.20
N CYS A 100 3.31 7.68 21.26
CA CYS A 100 2.49 6.57 21.76
C CYS A 100 2.15 6.74 23.26
N SER A 101 3.09 7.25 24.07
CA SER A 101 2.84 7.52 25.48
C SER A 101 1.75 8.58 25.66
N LEU A 102 1.78 9.65 24.88
CA LEU A 102 0.76 10.68 24.90
C LEU A 102 -0.61 10.19 24.41
N LEU A 103 -0.63 9.35 23.36
CA LEU A 103 -1.88 8.70 22.92
C LEU A 103 -2.47 7.85 24.04
N GLY A 104 -1.65 7.03 24.69
CA GLY A 104 -2.09 6.17 25.81
C GLY A 104 -2.63 6.97 27.01
N GLN A 105 -1.90 8.03 27.42
CA GLN A 105 -2.35 8.90 28.51
C GLN A 105 -3.71 9.56 28.18
N ASN A 106 -3.88 10.11 27.00
CA ASN A 106 -5.14 10.72 26.57
C ASN A 106 -6.26 9.69 26.48
N ALA A 107 -6.00 8.45 26.06
CA ALA A 107 -7.00 7.39 26.06
C ALA A 107 -7.50 7.06 27.48
N VAL A 108 -6.59 7.00 28.46
CA VAL A 108 -6.95 6.81 29.87
C VAL A 108 -7.80 7.99 30.38
N HIS A 109 -7.40 9.23 30.07
CA HIS A 109 -8.19 10.42 30.45
C HIS A 109 -9.59 10.39 29.81
N ALA A 110 -9.73 9.97 28.56
CA ALA A 110 -11.03 9.82 27.92
C ALA A 110 -11.91 8.82 28.66
N ALA A 111 -11.36 7.66 29.03
CA ALA A 111 -12.08 6.63 29.78
C ALA A 111 -12.54 7.15 31.17
N PHE A 112 -11.67 7.82 31.92
CA PHE A 112 -12.02 8.41 33.21
C PHE A 112 -13.02 9.58 33.09
N ALA A 113 -13.05 10.29 31.99
CA ALA A 113 -14.04 11.30 31.67
C ALA A 113 -15.40 10.71 31.21
N GLY A 114 -15.53 9.38 31.16
CA GLY A 114 -16.76 8.70 30.73
C GLY A 114 -16.99 8.70 29.22
N LEU A 115 -15.97 9.05 28.39
CA LEU A 115 -16.10 9.02 26.96
C LEU A 115 -16.00 7.58 26.43
N SER A 116 -16.89 7.22 25.51
CA SER A 116 -16.89 5.93 24.82
C SER A 116 -17.06 6.14 23.30
N GLY A 117 -16.66 5.14 22.51
CA GLY A 117 -16.75 5.21 21.06
C GLY A 117 -15.82 6.26 20.43
N VAL A 118 -14.73 6.60 21.11
CA VAL A 118 -13.72 7.56 20.64
C VAL A 118 -12.35 6.92 20.54
N THR A 119 -11.52 7.46 19.67
CA THR A 119 -10.09 7.21 19.62
C THR A 119 -9.32 8.51 19.83
N VAL A 120 -8.06 8.40 20.22
CA VAL A 120 -7.14 9.56 20.31
C VAL A 120 -6.38 9.70 19.02
N GLY A 121 -6.31 10.92 18.51
CA GLY A 121 -5.53 11.24 17.31
C GLY A 121 -4.81 12.57 17.42
N LEU A 122 -3.84 12.79 16.57
CA LEU A 122 -3.13 14.06 16.41
C LEU A 122 -3.68 14.77 15.17
N CYS A 123 -4.32 15.94 15.38
CA CYS A 123 -4.84 16.77 14.29
C CYS A 123 -4.24 18.17 14.38
N ASN A 124 -3.56 18.62 13.35
CA ASN A 124 -2.91 19.94 13.31
C ASN A 124 -2.04 20.26 14.54
N GLY A 125 -1.30 19.27 15.03
CA GLY A 125 -0.44 19.43 16.21
C GLY A 125 -1.13 19.31 17.57
N HIS A 126 -2.44 19.06 17.61
CA HIS A 126 -3.23 18.89 18.84
C HIS A 126 -3.72 17.47 19.00
N TYR A 127 -3.63 16.92 20.22
CA TYR A 127 -4.28 15.66 20.58
C TYR A 127 -5.78 15.90 20.77
N VAL A 128 -6.58 15.13 20.05
CA VAL A 128 -8.04 15.26 20.03
C VAL A 128 -8.72 13.90 20.20
N TYR A 129 -9.92 13.92 20.71
CA TYR A 129 -10.80 12.74 20.75
C TYR A 129 -11.66 12.73 19.50
N LEU A 130 -11.55 11.65 18.74
CA LEU A 130 -12.23 11.49 17.46
C LEU A 130 -13.30 10.39 17.60
N PRO A 131 -14.56 10.67 17.27
CA PRO A 131 -15.60 9.64 17.24
C PRO A 131 -15.26 8.55 16.23
N ILE A 132 -15.34 7.28 16.63
CA ILE A 132 -14.98 6.13 15.77
C ILE A 132 -15.92 6.01 14.57
N PRO A 133 -17.28 6.11 14.69
CA PRO A 133 -18.17 5.88 13.56
C PRO A 133 -17.87 6.76 12.32
N PRO A 134 -17.70 8.09 12.42
CA PRO A 134 -17.32 8.89 11.25
C PRO A 134 -15.92 8.61 10.74
N LEU A 135 -14.98 8.16 11.59
CA LEU A 135 -13.62 7.81 11.13
C LEU A 135 -13.60 6.57 10.24
N ILE A 136 -14.43 5.58 10.53
CA ILE A 136 -14.48 4.31 9.80
C ILE A 136 -15.49 4.32 8.65
N SER A 137 -16.27 5.39 8.52
CA SER A 137 -17.29 5.50 7.46
C SER A 137 -16.69 5.54 6.04
N ARG A 138 -15.44 5.96 5.92
CA ARG A 138 -14.70 5.99 4.67
C ARG A 138 -13.29 5.48 4.86
N ALA A 139 -12.89 4.50 4.07
CA ALA A 139 -11.51 4.05 3.99
C ALA A 139 -10.61 5.19 3.46
N ARG A 140 -9.35 5.19 3.88
CA ARG A 140 -8.35 6.09 3.29
C ARG A 140 -7.88 5.49 1.98
N GLU A 141 -7.93 6.28 0.94
CA GLU A 141 -7.49 5.94 -0.39
C GLU A 141 -6.37 6.89 -0.83
N VAL A 142 -5.52 6.44 -1.73
CA VAL A 142 -4.56 7.30 -2.40
C VAL A 142 -5.30 8.08 -3.48
N ASP A 143 -5.17 9.40 -3.48
CA ASP A 143 -5.66 10.23 -4.58
C ASP A 143 -4.67 10.15 -5.76
N PRO A 144 -5.07 9.49 -6.88
CA PRO A 144 -4.19 9.34 -8.05
C PRO A 144 -3.79 10.65 -8.72
N ASP A 145 -4.61 11.69 -8.55
CA ASP A 145 -4.36 13.04 -9.08
C ASP A 145 -3.73 13.96 -8.02
N GLY A 146 -3.53 13.42 -6.82
CA GLY A 146 -2.99 14.16 -5.69
C GLY A 146 -1.49 14.41 -5.77
N LYS A 147 -1.06 15.56 -5.23
CA LYS A 147 0.35 15.98 -5.23
C LYS A 147 1.31 14.95 -4.60
N MET A 148 0.84 14.15 -3.65
CA MET A 148 1.67 13.14 -2.98
C MET A 148 2.02 12.02 -3.96
N TRP A 149 1.04 11.51 -4.71
CA TRP A 149 1.23 10.47 -5.70
C TRP A 149 2.08 10.95 -6.87
N GLU A 150 1.81 12.16 -7.37
CA GLU A 150 2.63 12.76 -8.44
C GLU A 150 4.09 12.93 -8.03
N ARG A 151 4.37 13.42 -6.82
CA ARG A 151 5.73 13.54 -6.31
C ARG A 151 6.43 12.20 -6.20
N LEU A 152 5.72 11.15 -5.76
CA LEU A 152 6.28 9.81 -5.70
C LEU A 152 6.66 9.31 -7.10
N LYS A 153 5.73 9.37 -8.07
CA LYS A 153 6.01 8.96 -9.46
C LYS A 153 7.22 9.69 -10.04
N MET A 154 7.29 11.00 -9.83
CA MET A 154 8.44 11.80 -10.30
C MET A 154 9.75 11.38 -9.63
N ALA A 155 9.76 11.18 -8.31
CA ALA A 155 10.96 10.82 -7.55
C ALA A 155 11.52 9.46 -7.98
N ILE A 156 10.67 8.47 -8.21
CA ILE A 156 11.08 7.13 -8.63
C ILE A 156 11.13 6.97 -10.16
N ARG A 157 10.75 8.00 -10.91
CA ARG A 157 10.65 7.99 -12.38
C ARG A 157 9.74 6.88 -12.91
N GLN A 158 8.63 6.64 -12.22
CA GLN A 158 7.62 5.69 -12.66
C GLN A 158 6.76 6.34 -13.75
N PRO A 159 6.62 5.70 -14.93
CA PRO A 159 5.68 6.19 -15.94
C PRO A 159 4.24 5.91 -15.54
N VAL A 160 3.31 6.52 -16.25
CA VAL A 160 1.92 6.08 -16.24
C VAL A 160 1.85 4.79 -17.04
N PHE A 161 1.36 3.71 -16.42
CA PHE A 161 1.17 2.45 -17.12
C PHE A 161 -0.12 2.51 -17.95
N SER A 162 0.00 2.21 -19.23
CA SER A 162 -1.13 2.19 -20.17
C SER A 162 -0.93 1.11 -21.22
N ALA A 163 -2.01 0.60 -21.78
CA ALA A 163 -1.97 -0.41 -22.85
C ALA A 163 -1.41 0.16 -24.17
N GLN A 164 -1.43 1.48 -24.34
CA GLN A 164 -0.88 2.16 -25.53
C GLN A 164 0.36 2.95 -25.15
N SER A 165 1.44 2.78 -25.91
CA SER A 165 2.55 3.72 -25.88
C SER A 165 2.10 5.07 -26.48
N ARG A 166 2.23 6.13 -25.72
CA ARG A 166 2.13 7.48 -26.26
C ARG A 166 3.41 7.86 -26.97
#